data_54fb32a2ec9db742a32b5b73e59e2c54
#
_entry.id   54fb32a2ec9db742a32b5b73e59e2c54
#
_cell.length_a   1.000
_cell.length_b   1.000
_cell.length_c   1.000
_cell.angle_alpha   90.00
_cell.angle_beta   90.00
_cell.angle_gamma   90.00
#
_symmetry.space_group_name_H-M   'P 1'
#
loop_
_entity.id
_entity.type
_entity.pdbx_description
1 polymer ?
#
loop_
_entity_poly.entity_id
_entity_poly.type
_entity_poly.pdbx_seq_one_letter_code
_entity_poly.pdbx_strand_id
1 'polypeptide(L)'
;MNWEQLLSLKRHGDTNKRLRNEQDETRLGFDVDYDRIIFSPEFRSLQDKTQVVPLSSTDFVHTRLTHSLEVSVVARSLGRRVGVKVLEKHPFLKEVHGYKSNDFGAIVAAAALAHDIGNPPFGHSGE
;
A
#
# COMPACT_ATOMS: atom_id res chain seq x y z
N MET A 1 20.78 6.89 -0.53
CA MET A 1 19.47 6.51 0.01
C MET A 1 19.65 5.37 1.00
N ASN A 2 19.04 5.48 2.15
CA ASN A 2 19.15 4.45 3.19
C ASN A 2 17.95 3.48 3.12
N TRP A 3 18.16 2.35 2.46
CA TRP A 3 17.12 1.34 2.27
C TRP A 3 16.70 0.66 3.57
N GLU A 4 17.63 0.49 4.51
CA GLU A 4 17.32 -0.12 5.81
C GLU A 4 16.30 0.71 6.58
N GLN A 5 16.44 2.02 6.54
CA GLN A 5 15.51 2.95 7.18
C GLN A 5 14.16 2.96 6.48
N LEU A 6 14.16 2.99 5.14
CA LEU A 6 12.93 3.01 4.35
C LEU A 6 12.10 1.74 4.51
N LEU A 7 12.77 0.59 4.64
CA LEU A 7 12.11 -0.70 4.76
C LEU A 7 11.90 -1.13 6.21
N SER A 8 12.10 -0.22 7.16
CA SER A 8 11.93 -0.55 8.57
C SER A 8 10.48 -0.96 8.88
N LEU A 9 10.33 -2.01 9.68
CA LEU A 9 9.03 -2.45 10.20
C LEU A 9 8.59 -1.62 11.40
N LYS A 10 9.43 -0.70 11.88
CA LYS A 10 9.09 0.21 12.96
C LYS A 10 8.06 1.21 12.48
N ARG A 11 6.98 1.34 13.22
CA ARG A 11 5.95 2.34 12.97
C ARG A 11 6.19 3.58 13.81
N HIS A 12 5.58 4.70 13.39
CA HIS A 12 5.64 5.94 14.18
C HIS A 12 5.05 5.67 15.58
N GLY A 13 5.81 6.03 16.61
CA GLY A 13 5.42 5.80 18.00
C GLY A 13 5.95 4.52 18.61
N ASP A 14 6.48 3.59 17.81
CA ASP A 14 7.09 2.37 18.35
C ASP A 14 8.37 2.72 19.10
N THR A 15 8.52 2.13 20.29
CA THR A 15 9.72 2.34 21.10
C THR A 15 10.87 1.45 20.67
N ASN A 16 10.56 0.26 20.13
CA ASN A 16 11.56 -0.70 19.67
C ASN A 16 11.33 -1.04 18.21
N LYS A 17 12.44 -1.26 17.48
CA LYS A 17 12.37 -1.70 16.09
C LYS A 17 11.82 -3.13 16.05
N ARG A 18 10.85 -3.36 15.19
CA ARG A 18 10.34 -4.70 14.95
C ARG A 18 11.31 -5.46 14.08
N LEU A 19 11.69 -6.64 14.51
CA LEU A 19 12.58 -7.50 13.76
C LEU A 19 11.75 -8.45 12.89
N ARG A 20 12.27 -8.73 11.68
CA ARG A 20 11.57 -9.60 10.74
C ARG A 20 11.32 -11.00 11.33
N ASN A 21 12.26 -11.53 12.07
CA ASN A 21 12.13 -12.85 12.67
C ASN A 21 11.08 -12.93 13.80
N GLU A 22 10.60 -11.79 14.27
CA GLU A 22 9.53 -11.71 15.25
C GLU A 22 8.15 -11.65 14.59
N GLN A 23 8.11 -11.61 13.25
CA GLN A 23 6.87 -11.53 12.49
C GLN A 23 6.45 -12.93 12.03
N ASP A 24 5.15 -13.07 11.76
CA ASP A 24 4.62 -14.26 11.10
C ASP A 24 5.25 -14.36 9.71
N GLU A 25 5.76 -15.54 9.36
CA GLU A 25 6.40 -15.76 8.07
C GLU A 25 5.47 -15.51 6.88
N THR A 26 4.17 -15.72 7.07
CA THR A 26 3.17 -15.53 6.01
C THR A 26 2.60 -14.11 5.97
N ARG A 27 2.70 -13.36 7.07
CA ARG A 27 2.12 -12.02 7.19
C ARG A 27 3.08 -11.08 7.89
N LEU A 28 3.88 -10.38 7.11
CA LEU A 28 4.77 -9.35 7.63
C LEU A 28 4.02 -8.07 7.94
N GLY A 29 4.69 -7.12 8.62
CA GLY A 29 4.09 -5.84 8.99
C GLY A 29 3.47 -5.08 7.84
N PHE A 30 4.04 -5.18 6.64
CA PHE A 30 3.50 -4.52 5.46
C PHE A 30 2.18 -5.14 5.01
N ASP A 31 2.06 -6.46 5.08
CA ASP A 31 0.82 -7.16 4.74
C ASP A 31 -0.26 -6.89 5.77
N VAL A 32 0.12 -6.81 7.04
CA VAL A 32 -0.80 -6.45 8.11
C VAL A 32 -1.36 -5.04 7.92
N ASP A 33 -0.51 -4.11 7.49
CA ASP A 33 -0.94 -2.74 7.20
C ASP A 33 -1.94 -2.70 6.06
N TYR A 34 -1.70 -3.47 4.99
CA TYR A 34 -2.65 -3.59 3.88
C TYR A 34 -4.01 -4.10 4.36
N ASP A 35 -4.01 -5.17 5.16
CA ASP A 35 -5.24 -5.76 5.68
C ASP A 35 -6.00 -4.77 6.57
N ARG A 36 -5.30 -4.04 7.42
CA ARG A 36 -5.92 -3.04 8.29
C ARG A 36 -6.60 -1.94 7.51
N ILE A 37 -5.99 -1.50 6.41
CA ILE A 37 -6.59 -0.49 5.54
C ILE A 37 -7.88 -1.02 4.93
N ILE A 38 -7.87 -2.23 4.37
CA ILE A 38 -9.05 -2.82 3.75
C ILE A 38 -10.22 -2.94 4.73
N PHE A 39 -9.94 -3.30 5.97
CA PHE A 39 -10.98 -3.48 6.98
C PHE A 39 -11.35 -2.20 7.74
N SER A 40 -10.73 -1.07 7.41
CA SER A 40 -11.05 0.19 8.08
C SER A 40 -12.37 0.77 7.58
N PRO A 41 -13.16 1.41 8.47
CA PRO A 41 -14.37 2.11 8.06
C PRO A 41 -14.08 3.24 7.07
N GLU A 42 -12.96 3.91 7.24
CA GLU A 42 -12.53 5.02 6.38
C GLU A 42 -12.34 4.55 4.93
N PHE A 43 -11.72 3.40 4.74
CA PHE A 43 -11.56 2.84 3.40
C PHE A 43 -12.90 2.42 2.81
N ARG A 44 -13.73 1.74 3.60
CA ARG A 44 -15.03 1.25 3.14
C ARG A 44 -15.98 2.38 2.78
N SER A 45 -15.85 3.54 3.42
CA SER A 45 -16.68 4.69 3.07
C SER A 45 -16.44 5.20 1.66
N LEU A 46 -15.32 4.84 1.03
CA LEU A 46 -15.02 5.23 -0.35
C LEU A 46 -15.99 4.63 -1.36
N GLN A 47 -16.70 3.57 -1.01
CA GLN A 47 -17.68 2.97 -1.93
C GLN A 47 -18.86 3.90 -2.21
N ASP A 48 -19.14 4.83 -1.29
CA ASP A 48 -20.24 5.79 -1.41
C ASP A 48 -19.83 7.07 -2.13
N LYS A 49 -18.58 7.16 -2.58
CA LYS A 49 -18.03 8.35 -3.23
C LYS A 49 -17.68 8.02 -4.67
N THR A 50 -18.08 8.88 -5.60
CA THR A 50 -17.69 8.76 -6.99
C THR A 50 -16.29 9.34 -7.19
N GLN A 51 -15.57 8.84 -8.21
CA GLN A 51 -14.22 9.31 -8.50
C GLN A 51 -14.20 10.76 -8.97
N VAL A 52 -15.21 11.11 -9.79
CA VAL A 52 -15.42 12.46 -10.29
C VAL A 52 -16.92 12.71 -10.23
N VAL A 53 -17.41 13.75 -10.89
CA VAL A 53 -18.85 14.02 -11.00
C VAL A 53 -19.55 12.83 -11.65
N PRO A 54 -20.66 12.32 -11.08
CA PRO A 54 -21.35 11.14 -11.64
C PRO A 54 -22.16 11.53 -12.88
N LEU A 55 -21.49 11.55 -14.02
CA LEU A 55 -22.11 11.89 -15.31
C LEU A 55 -22.61 10.67 -16.07
N SER A 56 -22.28 9.48 -15.60
CA SER A 56 -22.55 8.28 -16.34
C SER A 56 -24.01 7.87 -16.23
N SER A 57 -24.62 7.58 -17.39
CA SER A 57 -25.90 6.90 -17.47
C SER A 57 -25.75 5.40 -17.61
N THR A 58 -24.50 4.90 -17.58
CA THR A 58 -24.23 3.46 -17.66
C THR A 58 -24.39 2.82 -16.28
N ASP A 59 -24.57 1.51 -16.27
CA ASP A 59 -24.67 0.75 -15.03
C ASP A 59 -23.34 0.62 -14.31
N PHE A 60 -22.24 1.06 -14.93
CA PHE A 60 -20.91 0.92 -14.40
C PHE A 60 -20.37 2.27 -13.91
N VAL A 61 -20.37 2.45 -12.60
CA VAL A 61 -19.86 3.68 -11.97
C VAL A 61 -18.61 3.33 -11.18
N HIS A 62 -17.51 4.02 -11.49
CA HIS A 62 -16.28 3.91 -10.72
C HIS A 62 -16.41 4.67 -9.42
N THR A 63 -16.33 3.97 -8.30
CA THR A 63 -16.23 4.59 -6.98
C THR A 63 -14.76 4.74 -6.60
N ARG A 64 -14.50 5.54 -5.58
CA ARG A 64 -13.14 5.69 -5.06
C ARG A 64 -12.60 4.38 -4.50
N LEU A 65 -13.47 3.54 -3.96
CA LEU A 65 -13.07 2.23 -3.46
C LEU A 65 -12.54 1.36 -4.59
N THR A 66 -13.30 1.21 -5.68
CA THR A 66 -12.87 0.38 -6.82
C THR A 66 -11.61 0.93 -7.46
N HIS A 67 -11.51 2.26 -7.60
CA HIS A 67 -10.31 2.91 -8.12
C HIS A 67 -9.10 2.60 -7.25
N SER A 68 -9.22 2.72 -5.93
CA SER A 68 -8.12 2.46 -5.01
C SER A 68 -7.65 1.01 -5.10
N LEU A 69 -8.59 0.06 -5.24
CA LEU A 69 -8.25 -1.35 -5.42
C LEU A 69 -7.50 -1.59 -6.73
N GLU A 70 -7.96 -1.00 -7.82
CA GLU A 70 -7.29 -1.13 -9.13
C GLU A 70 -5.88 -0.56 -9.09
N VAL A 71 -5.71 0.63 -8.52
CA VAL A 71 -4.40 1.26 -8.40
C VAL A 71 -3.48 0.40 -7.53
N SER A 72 -3.98 -0.18 -6.46
CA SER A 72 -3.16 -1.01 -5.58
C SER A 72 -2.65 -2.28 -6.27
N VAL A 73 -3.46 -2.86 -7.15
CA VAL A 73 -3.05 -4.05 -7.94
C VAL A 73 -1.91 -3.69 -8.88
N VAL A 74 -2.03 -2.58 -9.61
CA VAL A 74 -0.98 -2.12 -10.52
C VAL A 74 0.28 -1.74 -9.73
N ALA A 75 0.12 -1.02 -8.63
CA ALA A 75 1.23 -0.62 -7.77
C ALA A 75 2.00 -1.83 -7.24
N ARG A 76 1.27 -2.88 -6.84
CA ARG A 76 1.91 -4.12 -6.36
C ARG A 76 2.83 -4.71 -7.41
N SER A 77 2.36 -4.82 -8.64
CA SER A 77 3.14 -5.38 -9.74
C SER A 77 4.38 -4.55 -10.03
N LEU A 78 4.23 -3.22 -10.08
CA LEU A 78 5.35 -2.31 -10.29
C LEU A 78 6.34 -2.38 -9.13
N GLY A 79 5.84 -2.43 -7.90
CA GLY A 79 6.68 -2.54 -6.71
C GLY A 79 7.52 -3.81 -6.71
N ARG A 80 6.94 -4.94 -7.11
CA ARG A 80 7.68 -6.20 -7.21
C ARG A 80 8.80 -6.12 -8.25
N ARG A 81 8.55 -5.49 -9.39
CA ARG A 81 9.56 -5.29 -10.42
C ARG A 81 10.71 -4.42 -9.92
N VAL A 82 10.38 -3.32 -9.28
CA VAL A 82 11.39 -2.43 -8.67
C VAL A 82 12.16 -3.18 -7.59
N GLY A 83 11.46 -3.96 -6.78
CA GLY A 83 12.06 -4.75 -5.72
C GLY A 83 13.12 -5.72 -6.21
N VAL A 84 12.88 -6.40 -7.33
CA VAL A 84 13.87 -7.29 -7.93
C VAL A 84 15.15 -6.53 -8.24
N LYS A 85 15.02 -5.37 -8.86
CA LYS A 85 16.19 -4.55 -9.23
C LYS A 85 16.92 -3.97 -8.02
N VAL A 86 16.17 -3.53 -7.01
CA VAL A 86 16.77 -2.99 -5.79
C VAL A 86 17.54 -4.08 -5.05
N LEU A 87 17.00 -5.29 -4.96
CA LEU A 87 17.67 -6.40 -4.30
C LEU A 87 18.92 -6.86 -5.07
N GLU A 88 18.93 -6.72 -6.39
CA GLU A 88 20.12 -6.99 -7.18
C GLU A 88 21.24 -5.99 -6.91
N LYS A 89 20.88 -4.70 -6.75
CA LYS A 89 21.84 -3.64 -6.46
C LYS A 89 22.31 -3.63 -5.00
N HIS A 90 21.45 -4.10 -4.11
CA HIS A 90 21.71 -4.07 -2.66
C HIS A 90 21.44 -5.46 -2.06
N PRO A 91 22.31 -6.45 -2.36
CA PRO A 91 22.09 -7.83 -1.91
C PRO A 91 21.97 -8.00 -0.40
N PHE A 92 22.57 -7.09 0.37
CA PHE A 92 22.50 -7.17 1.84
C PHE A 92 21.06 -7.11 2.36
N LEU A 93 20.16 -6.47 1.64
CA LEU A 93 18.75 -6.39 2.04
C LEU A 93 18.12 -7.79 2.09
N LYS A 94 18.47 -8.65 1.15
CA LYS A 94 18.00 -10.02 1.12
C LYS A 94 18.78 -10.91 2.10
N GLU A 95 20.09 -10.80 2.09
CA GLU A 95 20.98 -11.71 2.84
C GLU A 95 20.96 -11.44 4.34
N VAL A 96 20.94 -10.16 4.73
CA VAL A 96 21.01 -9.76 6.14
C VAL A 96 19.60 -9.56 6.72
N HIS A 97 18.72 -8.90 5.98
CA HIS A 97 17.38 -8.52 6.45
C HIS A 97 16.26 -9.43 5.95
N GLY A 98 16.53 -10.28 4.98
CA GLY A 98 15.55 -11.23 4.46
C GLY A 98 14.41 -10.61 3.65
N TYR A 99 14.58 -9.42 3.11
CA TYR A 99 13.58 -8.79 2.27
C TYR A 99 13.45 -9.49 0.93
N LYS A 100 12.24 -9.53 0.42
CA LYS A 100 11.90 -10.14 -0.87
C LYS A 100 11.23 -9.11 -1.77
N SER A 101 11.19 -9.37 -3.07
CA SER A 101 10.50 -8.47 -4.01
C SER A 101 9.04 -8.26 -3.65
N ASN A 102 8.37 -9.27 -3.07
CA ASN A 102 7.00 -9.16 -2.61
C ASN A 102 6.80 -8.10 -1.54
N ASP A 103 7.80 -7.84 -0.71
CA ASP A 103 7.71 -6.79 0.32
C ASP A 103 7.58 -5.41 -0.31
N PHE A 104 8.30 -5.15 -1.39
CA PHE A 104 8.18 -3.90 -2.14
C PHE A 104 6.79 -3.74 -2.73
N GLY A 105 6.23 -4.83 -3.27
CA GLY A 105 4.87 -4.82 -3.76
C GLY A 105 3.85 -4.53 -2.67
N ALA A 106 4.00 -5.14 -1.50
CA ALA A 106 3.09 -4.93 -0.37
C ALA A 106 3.11 -3.47 0.12
N ILE A 107 4.30 -2.86 0.21
CA ILE A 107 4.44 -1.48 0.66
C ILE A 107 3.68 -0.52 -0.26
N VAL A 108 3.95 -0.60 -1.57
CA VAL A 108 3.33 0.34 -2.50
C VAL A 108 1.85 0.04 -2.71
N ALA A 109 1.44 -1.22 -2.61
CA ALA A 109 0.03 -1.58 -2.69
C ALA A 109 -0.75 -0.98 -1.51
N ALA A 110 -0.21 -1.05 -0.30
CA ALA A 110 -0.84 -0.46 0.88
C ALA A 110 -0.94 1.05 0.76
N ALA A 111 0.12 1.71 0.30
CA ALA A 111 0.14 3.15 0.09
C ALA A 111 -0.90 3.56 -0.97
N ALA A 112 -0.97 2.82 -2.07
CA ALA A 112 -1.94 3.09 -3.13
C ALA A 112 -3.38 2.90 -2.64
N LEU A 113 -3.61 1.87 -1.83
CA LEU A 113 -4.93 1.60 -1.28
C LEU A 113 -5.41 2.74 -0.39
N ALA A 114 -4.51 3.36 0.35
CA ALA A 114 -4.82 4.41 1.32
C ALA A 114 -4.85 5.82 0.72
N HIS A 115 -4.36 6.00 -0.51
CA HIS A 115 -4.08 7.35 -1.03
C HIS A 115 -5.31 8.25 -1.12
N ASP A 116 -6.50 7.68 -1.28
CA ASP A 116 -7.71 8.44 -1.49
C ASP A 116 -8.55 8.62 -0.21
N ILE A 117 -8.11 8.05 0.90
CA ILE A 117 -8.80 8.19 2.18
C ILE A 117 -8.73 9.65 2.62
N GLY A 118 -9.91 10.24 2.90
CA GLY A 118 -10.00 11.62 3.35
C GLY A 118 -10.08 12.66 2.24
N ASN A 119 -9.97 12.27 0.97
CA ASN A 119 -10.13 13.21 -0.13
C ASN A 119 -11.59 13.70 -0.23
N PRO A 120 -11.80 14.95 -0.71
CA PRO A 120 -13.14 15.49 -0.92
C PRO A 120 -13.94 14.65 -1.93
N PRO A 121 -15.29 14.70 -1.88
CA PRO A 121 -16.15 13.87 -2.74
C PRO A 121 -15.89 14.01 -4.24
N PHE A 122 -15.45 15.18 -4.70
CA PHE A 122 -15.20 15.44 -6.12
C PHE A 122 -13.72 15.47 -6.46
N GLY A 123 -12.91 14.72 -5.71
CA GLY A 123 -11.48 14.64 -5.94
C GLY A 123 -10.77 15.94 -5.61
N HIS A 124 -9.67 16.19 -6.30
CA HIS A 124 -8.84 17.36 -6.03
C HIS A 124 -9.54 18.69 -6.33
N SER A 125 -10.58 18.65 -7.13
CA SER A 125 -11.37 19.85 -7.43
C SER A 125 -12.19 20.34 -6.23
N GLY A 126 -12.45 19.47 -5.26
CA GLY A 126 -13.21 19.80 -4.08
C GLY A 126 -12.37 20.26 -2.88
N GLU A 127 -11.07 20.32 -3.04
CA GLU A 127 -10.15 20.71 -1.97
C GLU A 127 -10.25 22.20 -1.62
#